data_e15dbd4d36285697b8a75b98f18a2165
#
_entry.id   e15dbd4d36285697b8a75b98f18a2165
#
_cell.length_a   1.000
_cell.length_b   1.000
_cell.length_c   1.000
_cell.angle_alpha   90.00
_cell.angle_beta   90.00
_cell.angle_gamma   90.00
#
_symmetry.space_group_name_H-M   'P 1'
#
loop_
_entity.id
_entity.type
_entity.pdbx_description
1 polymer ?
#
loop_
_entity_poly.entity_id
_entity_poly.type
_entity_poly.pdbx_seq_one_letter_code
_entity_poly.pdbx_strand_id
1 'polypeptide(L)'
;DVYKRQVTTMSFEGYLGEAMAMGERTPLAVINAAASGRMAVGEALTNIAAAPIADISDIKLSANWMAACGQPGQDAALFDTVKAVGMELCPALGISIPVGKDSLSMRTTWKDEGTDKAVVSPVSLIVSAFSPVYDVRKSLTPQLRTDAGDTVLIAIDLGRGKNRMGASAFAQVMQQIGNETPDVDSAEDLKGFFNAIQRLNKEDKLLAYHDRSDGGLFTTLCEMAFAGHSGLSVNLDILTLEGEHASDGGDAKNWTTQVAERRNDLTLRALFNEELGAVIQVRAEQKSEVMNVLREYNLGACSHIIGKPIDNDMIEFTRDAKAIYSPVSYTH
;
A
#
# COMPACT_ATOMS: atom_id res chain seq x y z
N ASP A 1 4.12 -10.88 -1.25
CA ASP A 1 3.25 -11.73 -2.05
C ASP A 1 3.74 -11.81 -3.50
N VAL A 2 4.17 -12.99 -3.88
CA VAL A 2 4.79 -13.25 -5.18
C VAL A 2 3.79 -13.09 -6.34
N TYR A 3 2.49 -13.07 -6.07
CA TYR A 3 1.42 -13.13 -7.08
C TYR A 3 0.66 -11.83 -7.30
N LYS A 4 0.97 -10.75 -6.60
CA LYS A 4 0.31 -9.46 -6.79
C LYS A 4 0.58 -8.84 -8.15
N ARG A 5 1.73 -9.16 -8.75
CA ARG A 5 2.17 -8.63 -10.03
C ARG A 5 2.87 -9.71 -10.84
N GLN A 6 2.58 -9.74 -12.13
CA GLN A 6 3.25 -10.59 -13.09
C GLN A 6 3.81 -9.76 -14.23
N VAL A 7 4.99 -10.15 -14.72
CA VAL A 7 5.60 -9.60 -15.92
C VAL A 7 5.98 -10.76 -16.83
N THR A 8 5.55 -10.70 -18.08
CA THR A 8 5.81 -11.73 -19.09
C THR A 8 6.51 -11.10 -20.29
N THR A 9 7.39 -11.86 -20.97
CA THR A 9 7.99 -11.45 -22.23
C THR A 9 7.00 -11.61 -23.39
N MET A 10 7.01 -10.69 -24.35
CA MET A 10 6.16 -10.78 -25.54
C MET A 10 6.61 -11.86 -26.53
N SER A 11 7.92 -12.19 -26.53
CA SER A 11 8.48 -13.16 -27.47
C SER A 11 9.72 -13.84 -26.90
N PHE A 12 10.25 -14.82 -27.59
CA PHE A 12 11.52 -15.48 -27.26
C PHE A 12 12.74 -14.61 -27.55
N GLU A 13 12.59 -13.57 -28.34
CA GLU A 13 13.65 -12.63 -28.72
C GLU A 13 13.31 -11.22 -28.23
N GLY A 14 14.31 -10.53 -27.66
CA GLY A 14 14.14 -9.18 -27.11
C GLY A 14 13.64 -9.18 -25.67
N TYR A 15 13.34 -7.98 -25.16
CA TYR A 15 13.03 -7.76 -23.75
C TYR A 15 11.72 -6.98 -23.53
N LEU A 16 10.94 -6.78 -24.60
CA LEU A 16 9.60 -6.21 -24.45
C LEU A 16 8.70 -7.20 -23.72
N GLY A 17 7.78 -6.67 -22.94
CA GLY A 17 6.88 -7.49 -22.14
C GLY A 17 5.55 -6.82 -21.84
N GLU A 18 4.79 -7.50 -21.03
CA GLU A 18 3.52 -7.02 -20.47
C GLU A 18 3.54 -7.22 -18.95
N ALA A 19 2.99 -6.25 -18.23
CA ALA A 19 2.76 -6.33 -16.80
C ALA A 19 1.29 -6.42 -16.50
N MET A 20 0.96 -7.19 -15.47
CA MET A 20 -0.36 -7.28 -14.88
C MET A 20 -0.25 -7.17 -13.36
N ALA A 21 -1.11 -6.38 -12.73
CA ALA A 21 -1.22 -6.28 -11.29
C ALA A 21 -2.68 -6.17 -10.87
N MET A 22 -2.96 -6.48 -9.61
CA MET A 22 -4.30 -6.37 -9.05
C MET A 22 -4.33 -5.37 -7.90
N GLY A 23 -5.51 -4.82 -7.66
CA GLY A 23 -5.84 -4.05 -6.48
C GLY A 23 -7.28 -4.30 -6.07
N GLU A 24 -7.49 -4.41 -4.76
CA GLU A 24 -8.81 -4.55 -4.17
C GLU A 24 -8.77 -4.11 -2.69
N ARG A 25 -9.82 -3.47 -2.21
CA ARG A 25 -9.94 -2.97 -0.84
C ARG A 25 -11.37 -3.11 -0.32
N THR A 26 -11.92 -4.30 -0.50
CA THR A 26 -13.32 -4.61 -0.17
C THR A 26 -13.70 -4.33 1.29
N PRO A 27 -12.87 -4.64 2.30
CA PRO A 27 -13.23 -4.36 3.69
C PRO A 27 -13.53 -2.87 3.96
N LEU A 28 -12.86 -1.95 3.26
CA LEU A 28 -13.11 -0.51 3.40
C LEU A 28 -14.55 -0.12 3.02
N ALA A 29 -15.19 -0.84 2.11
CA ALA A 29 -16.53 -0.51 1.62
C ALA A 29 -17.62 -0.61 2.70
N VAL A 30 -17.35 -1.32 3.79
CA VAL A 30 -18.24 -1.37 4.96
C VAL A 30 -18.32 -0.01 5.65
N ILE A 31 -17.25 0.79 5.58
CA ILE A 31 -17.16 2.12 6.19
C ILE A 31 -17.39 3.20 5.13
N ASN A 32 -16.69 3.11 3.98
CA ASN A 32 -16.74 4.09 2.89
C ASN A 32 -16.50 3.39 1.54
N ALA A 33 -17.59 3.16 0.81
CA ALA A 33 -17.55 2.44 -0.46
C ALA A 33 -16.72 3.21 -1.53
N ALA A 34 -16.85 4.53 -1.61
CA ALA A 34 -16.10 5.33 -2.57
C ALA A 34 -14.58 5.29 -2.30
N ALA A 35 -14.17 5.38 -1.04
CA ALA A 35 -12.77 5.21 -0.63
C ALA A 35 -12.24 3.82 -0.99
N SER A 36 -13.04 2.76 -0.76
CA SER A 36 -12.69 1.38 -1.17
C SER A 36 -12.37 1.30 -2.67
N GLY A 37 -13.19 1.92 -3.50
CA GLY A 37 -12.96 1.94 -4.96
C GLY A 37 -11.69 2.70 -5.35
N ARG A 38 -11.48 3.89 -4.79
CA ARG A 38 -10.25 4.67 -5.05
C ARG A 38 -9.00 3.92 -4.59
N MET A 39 -9.07 3.29 -3.42
CA MET A 39 -7.96 2.51 -2.87
C MET A 39 -7.67 1.26 -3.71
N ALA A 40 -8.67 0.59 -4.28
CA ALA A 40 -8.47 -0.53 -5.19
C ALA A 40 -7.70 -0.11 -6.46
N VAL A 41 -8.05 1.03 -7.05
CA VAL A 41 -7.28 1.61 -8.16
C VAL A 41 -5.87 1.99 -7.72
N GLY A 42 -5.75 2.64 -6.57
CA GLY A 42 -4.45 3.05 -6.02
C GLY A 42 -3.52 1.86 -5.76
N GLU A 43 -4.03 0.78 -5.18
CA GLU A 43 -3.25 -0.44 -4.95
C GLU A 43 -2.81 -1.10 -6.27
N ALA A 44 -3.68 -1.18 -7.27
CA ALA A 44 -3.28 -1.69 -8.58
C ALA A 44 -2.14 -0.87 -9.18
N LEU A 45 -2.15 0.46 -9.00
CA LEU A 45 -1.10 1.36 -9.50
C LEU A 45 0.20 1.27 -8.70
N THR A 46 0.15 1.24 -7.36
CA THR A 46 1.37 1.05 -6.55
C THR A 46 1.99 -0.31 -6.80
N ASN A 47 1.17 -1.32 -7.05
CA ASN A 47 1.61 -2.66 -7.35
C ASN A 47 2.28 -2.76 -8.72
N ILE A 48 1.64 -2.24 -9.80
CA ILE A 48 2.19 -2.28 -11.15
C ILE A 48 3.41 -1.33 -11.33
N ALA A 49 3.58 -0.33 -10.45
CA ALA A 49 4.69 0.62 -10.51
C ALA A 49 6.09 -0.04 -10.45
N ALA A 50 6.19 -1.25 -9.93
CA ALA A 50 7.45 -1.99 -9.93
C ALA A 50 7.83 -2.56 -11.31
N ALA A 51 6.93 -2.55 -12.30
CA ALA A 51 7.25 -2.87 -13.68
C ALA A 51 7.73 -1.62 -14.43
N PRO A 52 8.68 -1.74 -15.37
CA PRO A 52 9.20 -0.59 -16.13
C PRO A 52 8.21 -0.19 -17.23
N ILE A 53 7.34 0.75 -16.92
CA ILE A 53 6.28 1.28 -17.77
C ILE A 53 6.70 2.67 -18.26
N ALA A 54 6.45 2.99 -19.53
CA ALA A 54 6.91 4.25 -20.13
C ALA A 54 6.11 5.45 -19.63
N ASP A 55 4.78 5.33 -19.58
CA ASP A 55 3.87 6.39 -19.16
C ASP A 55 2.66 5.81 -18.43
N ILE A 56 2.14 6.52 -17.44
CA ILE A 56 0.96 6.08 -16.67
C ILE A 56 -0.28 5.89 -17.58
N SER A 57 -0.40 6.65 -18.64
CA SER A 57 -1.50 6.55 -19.62
C SER A 57 -1.49 5.26 -20.43
N ASP A 58 -0.37 4.52 -20.45
CA ASP A 58 -0.30 3.19 -21.06
C ASP A 58 -1.07 2.15 -20.26
N ILE A 59 -1.32 2.42 -18.98
CA ILE A 59 -2.06 1.52 -18.10
C ILE A 59 -3.55 1.49 -18.49
N LYS A 60 -4.05 0.28 -18.71
CA LYS A 60 -5.48 0.01 -18.91
C LYS A 60 -5.99 -0.87 -17.77
N LEU A 61 -7.17 -0.53 -17.27
CA LEU A 61 -7.79 -1.24 -16.16
C LEU A 61 -8.94 -2.12 -16.66
N SER A 62 -9.07 -3.28 -16.04
CA SER A 62 -10.30 -4.08 -16.05
C SER A 62 -10.93 -4.00 -14.67
N ALA A 63 -12.20 -3.64 -14.59
CA ALA A 63 -12.91 -3.48 -13.33
C ALA A 63 -13.98 -4.56 -13.17
N ASN A 64 -13.93 -5.30 -12.06
CA ASN A 64 -14.97 -6.25 -11.68
C ASN A 64 -15.75 -5.65 -10.50
N TRP A 65 -17.00 -5.23 -10.80
CA TRP A 65 -17.92 -4.61 -9.85
C TRP A 65 -18.85 -5.65 -9.27
N MET A 66 -18.90 -5.75 -7.95
CA MET A 66 -19.79 -6.68 -7.26
C MET A 66 -20.59 -5.91 -6.21
N ALA A 67 -21.92 -6.08 -6.22
CA ALA A 67 -22.83 -5.43 -5.29
C ALA A 67 -24.09 -6.25 -5.07
N ALA A 68 -24.71 -6.09 -3.91
CA ALA A 68 -26.02 -6.66 -3.63
C ALA A 68 -27.12 -5.63 -3.96
N CYS A 69 -27.33 -5.36 -5.25
CA CYS A 69 -28.29 -4.37 -5.69
C CYS A 69 -29.71 -4.68 -5.19
N GLY A 70 -30.48 -3.64 -4.87
CA GLY A 70 -31.79 -3.75 -4.24
C GLY A 70 -31.75 -4.00 -2.73
N GLN A 71 -30.58 -4.18 -2.12
CA GLN A 71 -30.45 -4.22 -0.67
C GLN A 71 -30.23 -2.81 -0.12
N PRO A 72 -30.70 -2.49 1.10
CA PRO A 72 -30.60 -1.16 1.68
C PRO A 72 -29.15 -0.61 1.64
N GLY A 73 -28.96 0.56 1.02
CA GLY A 73 -27.69 1.26 0.91
C GLY A 73 -26.74 0.76 -0.18
N GLN A 74 -26.93 -0.45 -0.75
CA GLN A 74 -25.96 -1.03 -1.68
C GLN A 74 -25.98 -0.37 -3.07
N ASP A 75 -27.13 0.09 -3.55
CA ASP A 75 -27.25 0.80 -4.82
C ASP A 75 -26.54 2.18 -4.75
N ALA A 76 -26.73 2.90 -3.65
CA ALA A 76 -26.04 4.17 -3.40
C ALA A 76 -24.51 3.96 -3.28
N ALA A 77 -24.08 2.96 -2.51
CA ALA A 77 -22.68 2.62 -2.36
C ALA A 77 -22.02 2.28 -3.71
N LEU A 78 -22.69 1.51 -4.57
CA LEU A 78 -22.21 1.19 -5.93
C LEU A 78 -22.10 2.47 -6.77
N PHE A 79 -23.14 3.30 -6.78
CA PHE A 79 -23.15 4.56 -7.54
C PHE A 79 -22.01 5.48 -7.12
N ASP A 80 -21.83 5.69 -5.81
CA ASP A 80 -20.78 6.56 -5.28
C ASP A 80 -19.39 6.02 -5.63
N THR A 81 -19.19 4.70 -5.58
CA THR A 81 -17.92 4.05 -5.93
C THR A 81 -17.61 4.20 -7.43
N VAL A 82 -18.61 3.94 -8.30
CA VAL A 82 -18.44 4.11 -9.75
C VAL A 82 -18.14 5.56 -10.12
N LYS A 83 -18.83 6.51 -9.49
CA LYS A 83 -18.57 7.95 -9.68
C LYS A 83 -17.17 8.32 -9.26
N ALA A 84 -16.75 7.93 -8.04
CA ALA A 84 -15.42 8.25 -7.50
C ALA A 84 -14.29 7.69 -8.36
N VAL A 85 -14.44 6.49 -8.90
CA VAL A 85 -13.43 5.85 -9.75
C VAL A 85 -13.51 6.33 -11.20
N GLY A 86 -14.69 6.25 -11.81
CA GLY A 86 -14.85 6.43 -13.25
C GLY A 86 -14.96 7.88 -13.70
N MET A 87 -15.51 8.77 -12.85
CA MET A 87 -15.72 10.17 -13.19
C MET A 87 -14.68 11.12 -12.55
N GLU A 88 -14.03 10.70 -11.47
CA GLU A 88 -13.13 11.54 -10.71
C GLU A 88 -11.68 11.04 -10.80
N LEU A 89 -11.34 9.89 -10.21
CA LEU A 89 -9.96 9.42 -10.07
C LEU A 89 -9.31 9.04 -11.40
N CYS A 90 -9.92 8.14 -12.19
CA CYS A 90 -9.31 7.67 -13.43
C CYS A 90 -9.08 8.78 -14.45
N PRO A 91 -10.03 9.73 -14.67
CA PRO A 91 -9.78 10.90 -15.50
C PRO A 91 -8.64 11.78 -14.99
N ALA A 92 -8.56 12.03 -13.68
CA ALA A 92 -7.47 12.83 -13.09
C ALA A 92 -6.09 12.18 -13.27
N LEU A 93 -6.02 10.84 -13.21
CA LEU A 93 -4.79 10.08 -13.47
C LEU A 93 -4.45 9.98 -14.96
N GLY A 94 -5.43 10.18 -15.85
CA GLY A 94 -5.27 9.98 -17.29
C GLY A 94 -5.28 8.51 -17.72
N ILE A 95 -5.93 7.64 -16.93
CA ILE A 95 -6.08 6.20 -17.21
C ILE A 95 -7.52 5.85 -17.53
N SER A 96 -7.75 4.69 -18.13
CA SER A 96 -9.09 4.25 -18.55
C SER A 96 -9.43 2.84 -18.11
N ILE A 97 -10.74 2.57 -18.00
CA ILE A 97 -11.31 1.26 -17.73
C ILE A 97 -12.08 0.82 -19.00
N PRO A 98 -11.39 0.29 -20.03
CA PRO A 98 -12.03 -0.09 -21.29
C PRO A 98 -12.89 -1.34 -21.18
N VAL A 99 -12.69 -2.16 -20.16
CA VAL A 99 -13.40 -3.43 -19.96
C VAL A 99 -13.69 -3.67 -18.48
N GLY A 100 -14.73 -4.43 -18.22
CA GLY A 100 -15.12 -4.83 -16.88
C GLY A 100 -16.33 -5.75 -16.92
N LYS A 101 -16.78 -6.15 -15.76
CA LYS A 101 -18.00 -6.93 -15.58
C LYS A 101 -18.68 -6.59 -14.26
N ASP A 102 -19.96 -6.89 -14.17
CA ASP A 102 -20.78 -6.66 -12.98
C ASP A 102 -21.34 -7.97 -12.44
N SER A 103 -21.43 -8.05 -11.11
CA SER A 103 -22.17 -9.10 -10.38
C SER A 103 -23.05 -8.41 -9.34
N LEU A 104 -24.35 -8.27 -9.66
CA LEU A 104 -25.23 -7.38 -8.90
C LEU A 104 -26.15 -8.10 -7.90
N SER A 105 -26.00 -9.41 -7.72
CA SER A 105 -26.80 -10.21 -6.78
C SER A 105 -25.97 -10.81 -5.64
N MET A 106 -25.09 -10.01 -5.05
CA MET A 106 -24.13 -10.46 -4.03
C MET A 106 -24.78 -10.64 -2.66
N ARG A 107 -25.77 -11.54 -2.61
CA ARG A 107 -26.49 -11.93 -1.40
C ARG A 107 -26.61 -13.45 -1.36
N THR A 108 -26.30 -14.03 -0.21
CA THR A 108 -26.53 -15.46 0.06
C THR A 108 -27.67 -15.61 1.07
N THR A 109 -28.58 -16.53 0.80
CA THR A 109 -29.68 -16.85 1.70
C THR A 109 -29.70 -18.35 2.01
N TRP A 110 -30.03 -18.71 3.24
CA TRP A 110 -30.19 -20.12 3.65
C TRP A 110 -31.21 -20.24 4.80
N LYS A 111 -31.59 -21.45 5.11
CA LYS A 111 -32.37 -21.76 6.32
C LYS A 111 -31.50 -22.42 7.36
N ASP A 112 -31.64 -21.97 8.58
CA ASP A 112 -30.94 -22.50 9.75
C ASP A 112 -31.99 -22.74 10.84
N GLU A 113 -32.16 -24.01 11.21
CA GLU A 113 -33.19 -24.45 12.17
C GLU A 113 -34.60 -23.87 11.89
N GLY A 114 -34.98 -23.79 10.62
CA GLY A 114 -36.28 -23.25 10.18
C GLY A 114 -36.36 -21.71 10.09
N THR A 115 -35.30 -20.99 10.47
CA THR A 115 -35.19 -19.54 10.37
C THR A 115 -34.48 -19.15 9.08
N ASP A 116 -35.05 -18.19 8.34
CA ASP A 116 -34.40 -17.63 7.15
C ASP A 116 -33.22 -16.75 7.56
N LYS A 117 -32.06 -17.05 7.02
CA LYS A 117 -30.79 -16.31 7.21
C LYS A 117 -30.35 -15.69 5.90
N ALA A 118 -29.66 -14.56 5.97
CA ALA A 118 -29.06 -13.92 4.81
C ALA A 118 -27.76 -13.21 5.18
N VAL A 119 -26.83 -13.20 4.24
CA VAL A 119 -25.62 -12.36 4.25
C VAL A 119 -25.63 -11.51 2.99
N VAL A 120 -25.41 -10.23 3.15
CA VAL A 120 -25.28 -9.23 2.08
C VAL A 120 -23.82 -8.79 2.01
N SER A 121 -23.19 -8.96 0.86
CA SER A 121 -21.81 -8.51 0.64
C SER A 121 -21.79 -6.98 0.46
N PRO A 122 -20.81 -6.27 1.02
CA PRO A 122 -20.57 -4.88 0.67
C PRO A 122 -20.15 -4.76 -0.79
N VAL A 123 -20.17 -3.53 -1.33
CA VAL A 123 -19.60 -3.25 -2.64
C VAL A 123 -18.16 -3.72 -2.68
N SER A 124 -17.80 -4.46 -3.72
CA SER A 124 -16.46 -4.99 -3.91
C SER A 124 -15.99 -4.63 -5.32
N LEU A 125 -14.95 -3.84 -5.40
CA LEU A 125 -14.29 -3.53 -6.67
C LEU A 125 -12.94 -4.23 -6.71
N ILE A 126 -12.77 -5.11 -7.71
CA ILE A 126 -11.48 -5.72 -8.03
C ILE A 126 -10.98 -5.13 -9.33
N VAL A 127 -9.80 -4.53 -9.28
CA VAL A 127 -9.16 -3.89 -10.42
C VAL A 127 -7.98 -4.73 -10.87
N SER A 128 -7.91 -5.02 -12.16
CA SER A 128 -6.71 -5.56 -12.82
C SER A 128 -6.11 -4.49 -13.71
N ALA A 129 -4.85 -4.14 -13.47
CA ALA A 129 -4.11 -3.20 -14.28
C ALA A 129 -3.21 -3.94 -15.26
N PHE A 130 -3.15 -3.47 -16.49
CA PHE A 130 -2.33 -4.02 -17.58
C PHE A 130 -1.53 -2.91 -18.23
N SER A 131 -0.27 -3.18 -18.60
CA SER A 131 0.55 -2.22 -19.34
C SER A 131 1.64 -2.93 -20.14
N PRO A 132 2.01 -2.40 -21.32
CA PRO A 132 3.26 -2.77 -21.97
C PRO A 132 4.46 -2.45 -21.07
N VAL A 133 5.51 -3.26 -21.20
CA VAL A 133 6.77 -3.11 -20.47
C VAL A 133 7.90 -2.99 -21.49
N TYR A 134 8.73 -1.94 -21.39
CA TYR A 134 9.78 -1.69 -22.36
C TYR A 134 11.04 -2.54 -22.17
N ASP A 135 11.28 -3.06 -20.96
CA ASP A 135 12.39 -3.98 -20.67
C ASP A 135 12.08 -4.81 -19.42
N VAL A 136 11.69 -6.07 -19.58
CA VAL A 136 11.31 -6.98 -18.48
C VAL A 136 12.41 -7.18 -17.43
N ARG A 137 13.69 -6.98 -17.80
CA ARG A 137 14.84 -7.12 -16.89
C ARG A 137 14.91 -6.03 -15.84
N LYS A 138 14.24 -4.89 -16.06
CA LYS A 138 14.13 -3.77 -15.12
C LYS A 138 12.94 -3.90 -14.17
N SER A 139 12.29 -5.04 -14.14
CA SER A 139 11.22 -5.31 -13.17
C SER A 139 11.80 -5.38 -11.76
N LEU A 140 11.28 -4.56 -10.85
CA LEU A 140 11.67 -4.54 -9.46
C LEU A 140 10.94 -5.66 -8.69
N THR A 141 11.58 -6.16 -7.65
CA THR A 141 11.03 -7.20 -6.76
C THR A 141 11.16 -6.77 -5.30
N PRO A 142 10.44 -7.39 -4.36
CA PRO A 142 10.63 -7.14 -2.94
C PRO A 142 11.96 -7.70 -2.39
N GLN A 143 12.67 -8.52 -3.16
CA GLN A 143 13.92 -9.14 -2.74
C GLN A 143 14.99 -8.08 -2.41
N LEU A 144 15.36 -8.01 -1.15
CA LEU A 144 16.45 -7.14 -0.70
C LEU A 144 17.79 -7.61 -1.27
N ARG A 145 18.57 -6.65 -1.73
CA ARG A 145 19.94 -6.91 -2.24
C ARG A 145 20.94 -6.71 -1.10
N THR A 146 21.63 -7.78 -0.76
CA THR A 146 22.70 -7.78 0.25
C THR A 146 24.10 -7.69 -0.38
N ASP A 147 24.19 -7.81 -1.69
CA ASP A 147 25.40 -7.76 -2.51
C ASP A 147 25.70 -6.36 -3.09
N ALA A 148 24.91 -5.34 -2.75
CA ALA A 148 25.01 -4.00 -3.33
C ALA A 148 25.83 -3.00 -2.44
N GLY A 149 26.55 -3.48 -1.43
CA GLY A 149 27.23 -2.65 -0.44
C GLY A 149 26.26 -2.02 0.56
N ASP A 150 26.61 -0.86 1.10
CA ASP A 150 25.74 -0.16 2.05
C ASP A 150 24.47 0.35 1.38
N THR A 151 23.32 -0.03 1.94
CA THR A 151 22.02 0.36 1.43
C THR A 151 21.11 0.88 2.54
N VAL A 152 20.08 1.63 2.16
CA VAL A 152 19.04 2.11 3.08
C VAL A 152 17.67 1.80 2.53
N LEU A 153 16.69 1.72 3.44
CA LEU A 153 15.27 1.60 3.13
C LEU A 153 14.59 2.94 3.29
N ILE A 154 13.81 3.33 2.28
CA ILE A 154 13.00 4.54 2.30
C ILE A 154 11.53 4.12 2.22
N ALA A 155 10.74 4.50 3.21
CA ALA A 155 9.29 4.38 3.18
C ALA A 155 8.69 5.64 2.54
N ILE A 156 7.80 5.45 1.59
CA ILE A 156 7.03 6.51 0.94
C ILE A 156 5.58 6.32 1.37
N ASP A 157 5.01 7.33 2.06
CA ASP A 157 3.68 7.28 2.66
C ASP A 157 2.73 8.26 1.97
N LEU A 158 1.86 7.77 1.08
CA LEU A 158 0.87 8.59 0.39
C LEU A 158 -0.29 9.03 1.31
N GLY A 159 -0.46 8.40 2.47
CA GLY A 159 -1.36 8.86 3.53
C GLY A 159 -0.87 10.09 4.27
N ARG A 160 0.39 10.52 4.04
CA ARG A 160 1.01 11.72 4.63
C ARG A 160 0.86 11.79 6.16
N GLY A 161 1.08 10.65 6.83
CA GLY A 161 1.03 10.55 8.29
C GLY A 161 -0.39 10.49 8.89
N LYS A 162 -1.43 10.39 8.08
CA LYS A 162 -2.81 10.20 8.59
C LYS A 162 -2.98 8.88 9.34
N ASN A 163 -2.28 7.84 8.91
CA ASN A 163 -2.23 6.54 9.58
C ASN A 163 -3.63 6.00 9.93
N ARG A 164 -4.57 6.07 8.96
CA ARG A 164 -5.96 5.63 9.13
C ARG A 164 -6.03 4.10 9.19
N MET A 165 -6.71 3.57 10.20
CA MET A 165 -6.72 2.14 10.54
C MET A 165 -8.02 1.42 10.16
N GLY A 166 -9.02 2.13 9.63
CA GLY A 166 -10.33 1.56 9.33
C GLY A 166 -10.24 0.37 8.39
N ALA A 167 -10.91 -0.72 8.77
CA ALA A 167 -11.00 -2.00 8.07
C ALA A 167 -9.66 -2.67 7.73
N SER A 168 -8.54 -2.24 8.35
CA SER A 168 -7.24 -2.88 8.18
C SER A 168 -7.25 -4.33 8.66
N ALA A 169 -6.32 -5.14 8.15
CA ALA A 169 -6.11 -6.52 8.64
C ALA A 169 -5.88 -6.54 10.16
N PHE A 170 -5.13 -5.55 10.69
CA PHE A 170 -4.94 -5.42 12.12
C PHE A 170 -6.26 -5.19 12.88
N ALA A 171 -7.12 -4.28 12.39
CA ALA A 171 -8.42 -4.04 13.00
C ALA A 171 -9.29 -5.31 12.99
N GLN A 172 -9.30 -6.05 11.89
CA GLN A 172 -10.05 -7.31 11.76
C GLN A 172 -9.55 -8.38 12.73
N VAL A 173 -8.23 -8.55 12.86
CA VAL A 173 -7.63 -9.48 13.84
C VAL A 173 -8.03 -9.11 15.27
N MET A 174 -8.15 -7.82 15.57
CA MET A 174 -8.61 -7.31 16.86
C MET A 174 -10.15 -7.31 16.99
N GLN A 175 -10.88 -7.90 16.05
CA GLN A 175 -12.35 -7.95 16.00
C GLN A 175 -13.01 -6.56 16.02
N GLN A 176 -12.36 -5.61 15.37
CA GLN A 176 -12.83 -4.24 15.20
C GLN A 176 -12.85 -3.88 13.72
N ILE A 177 -13.58 -2.83 13.37
CA ILE A 177 -13.59 -2.33 11.99
C ILE A 177 -12.97 -0.93 11.90
N GLY A 178 -13.08 -0.13 12.94
CA GLY A 178 -12.66 1.28 12.91
C GLY A 178 -13.66 2.17 12.17
N ASN A 179 -13.32 3.45 12.03
CA ASN A 179 -14.19 4.47 11.45
C ASN A 179 -13.47 5.41 10.47
N GLU A 180 -12.16 5.33 10.35
CA GLU A 180 -11.36 6.17 9.46
C GLU A 180 -10.69 5.30 8.40
N THR A 181 -11.17 5.38 7.16
CA THR A 181 -10.60 4.62 6.05
C THR A 181 -9.38 5.32 5.44
N PRO A 182 -8.32 4.59 5.09
CA PRO A 182 -7.38 5.03 4.07
C PRO A 182 -8.11 5.47 2.80
N ASP A 183 -7.55 6.44 2.09
CA ASP A 183 -8.13 6.92 0.83
C ASP A 183 -7.04 7.49 -0.09
N VAL A 184 -7.35 7.61 -1.38
CA VAL A 184 -6.56 8.39 -2.32
C VAL A 184 -6.98 9.86 -2.18
N ASP A 185 -6.30 10.58 -1.31
CA ASP A 185 -6.63 11.99 -1.03
C ASP A 185 -6.21 12.93 -2.17
N SER A 186 -5.22 12.54 -2.97
CA SER A 186 -4.69 13.33 -4.09
C SER A 186 -4.31 12.41 -5.25
N ALA A 187 -4.98 12.60 -6.38
CA ALA A 187 -4.62 11.93 -7.64
C ALA A 187 -3.23 12.37 -8.13
N GLU A 188 -2.86 13.64 -7.89
CA GLU A 188 -1.55 14.20 -8.24
C GLU A 188 -0.43 13.51 -7.46
N ASP A 189 -0.62 13.24 -6.17
CA ASP A 189 0.36 12.54 -5.34
C ASP A 189 0.55 11.09 -5.83
N LEU A 190 -0.53 10.39 -6.15
CA LEU A 190 -0.47 9.03 -6.69
C LEU A 190 0.22 9.00 -8.06
N LYS A 191 -0.09 9.95 -8.94
CA LYS A 191 0.57 10.10 -10.24
C LYS A 191 2.04 10.47 -10.08
N GLY A 192 2.34 11.40 -9.17
CA GLY A 192 3.71 11.80 -8.82
C GLY A 192 4.53 10.62 -8.30
N PHE A 193 3.93 9.81 -7.43
CA PHE A 193 4.54 8.57 -6.93
C PHE A 193 4.89 7.61 -8.07
N PHE A 194 3.92 7.30 -8.94
CA PHE A 194 4.15 6.42 -10.07
C PHE A 194 5.31 6.94 -10.93
N ASN A 195 5.28 8.21 -11.32
CA ASN A 195 6.31 8.83 -12.16
C ASN A 195 7.69 8.85 -11.49
N ALA A 196 7.75 9.11 -10.17
CA ALA A 196 9.00 9.08 -9.40
C ALA A 196 9.61 7.67 -9.41
N ILE A 197 8.81 6.63 -9.16
CA ILE A 197 9.28 5.24 -9.19
C ILE A 197 9.77 4.86 -10.59
N GLN A 198 9.03 5.20 -11.66
CA GLN A 198 9.46 4.92 -13.04
C GLN A 198 10.78 5.62 -13.38
N ARG A 199 10.93 6.90 -13.01
CA ARG A 199 12.18 7.64 -13.21
C ARG A 199 13.35 7.01 -12.47
N LEU A 200 13.20 6.75 -11.17
CA LEU A 200 14.24 6.14 -10.34
C LEU A 200 14.64 4.75 -10.84
N ASN A 201 13.67 3.95 -11.29
CA ASN A 201 13.94 2.65 -11.90
C ASN A 201 14.69 2.76 -13.22
N LYS A 202 14.28 3.69 -14.09
CA LYS A 202 14.96 3.96 -15.38
C LYS A 202 16.40 4.38 -15.17
N GLU A 203 16.69 5.15 -14.13
CA GLU A 203 18.01 5.65 -13.75
C GLU A 203 18.84 4.64 -12.92
N ASP A 204 18.35 3.39 -12.75
CA ASP A 204 18.99 2.30 -11.99
C ASP A 204 19.32 2.67 -10.52
N LYS A 205 18.45 3.51 -9.91
CA LYS A 205 18.58 3.95 -8.52
C LYS A 205 17.91 3.01 -7.51
N LEU A 206 16.98 2.16 -7.96
CA LEU A 206 16.23 1.24 -7.11
C LEU A 206 16.85 -0.16 -7.15
N LEU A 207 17.05 -0.75 -5.97
CA LEU A 207 17.56 -2.10 -5.80
C LEU A 207 16.43 -3.10 -5.51
N ALA A 208 15.43 -2.67 -4.73
CA ALA A 208 14.22 -3.43 -4.43
C ALA A 208 13.05 -2.47 -4.24
N TYR A 209 11.86 -2.99 -4.42
CA TYR A 209 10.59 -2.27 -4.29
C TYR A 209 9.50 -3.20 -3.76
N HIS A 210 8.73 -2.73 -2.80
CA HIS A 210 7.49 -3.37 -2.36
C HIS A 210 6.43 -2.33 -2.04
N ASP A 211 5.23 -2.47 -2.60
CA ASP A 211 4.09 -1.64 -2.24
C ASP A 211 3.62 -1.94 -0.81
N ARG A 212 3.05 -0.94 -0.16
CA ARG A 212 2.36 -1.12 1.12
C ARG A 212 0.90 -1.46 0.85
N SER A 213 0.45 -2.59 1.38
CA SER A 213 -0.93 -3.06 1.27
C SER A 213 -1.40 -3.71 2.58
N ASP A 214 -2.08 -4.84 2.52
CA ASP A 214 -2.62 -5.53 3.71
C ASP A 214 -1.54 -5.79 4.77
N GLY A 215 -1.86 -5.47 6.01
CA GLY A 215 -0.95 -5.57 7.15
C GLY A 215 0.05 -4.42 7.26
N GLY A 216 0.00 -3.44 6.36
CA GLY A 216 0.73 -2.19 6.44
C GLY A 216 2.25 -2.31 6.28
N LEU A 217 2.96 -1.33 6.82
CA LEU A 217 4.42 -1.25 6.74
C LEU A 217 5.12 -2.47 7.37
N PHE A 218 4.57 -3.00 8.46
CA PHE A 218 5.12 -4.17 9.14
C PHE A 218 5.19 -5.37 8.20
N THR A 219 4.08 -5.72 7.55
CA THR A 219 4.03 -6.84 6.60
C THR A 219 4.94 -6.60 5.40
N THR A 220 4.91 -5.40 4.82
CA THR A 220 5.80 -5.01 3.71
C THR A 220 7.27 -5.28 4.04
N LEU A 221 7.74 -4.86 5.21
CA LEU A 221 9.12 -5.06 5.63
C LEU A 221 9.45 -6.53 5.89
N CYS A 222 8.54 -7.28 6.52
CA CYS A 222 8.72 -8.72 6.72
C CYS A 222 8.82 -9.47 5.39
N GLU A 223 7.94 -9.18 4.43
CA GLU A 223 7.95 -9.80 3.10
C GLU A 223 9.24 -9.48 2.33
N MET A 224 9.75 -8.25 2.44
CA MET A 224 11.04 -7.88 1.84
C MET A 224 12.21 -8.64 2.49
N ALA A 225 12.20 -8.80 3.82
CA ALA A 225 13.20 -9.58 4.55
C ALA A 225 13.16 -11.06 4.14
N PHE A 226 11.97 -11.66 4.06
CA PHE A 226 11.78 -13.05 3.64
C PHE A 226 12.23 -13.28 2.20
N ALA A 227 11.87 -12.37 1.29
CA ALA A 227 12.30 -12.45 -0.10
C ALA A 227 13.81 -12.32 -0.28
N GLY A 228 14.47 -11.50 0.55
CA GLY A 228 15.91 -11.25 0.54
C GLY A 228 16.73 -12.26 1.35
N HIS A 229 16.10 -13.11 2.17
CA HIS A 229 16.77 -13.94 3.18
C HIS A 229 17.76 -13.13 4.01
N SER A 230 17.31 -11.97 4.52
CA SER A 230 18.13 -11.02 5.28
C SER A 230 17.40 -10.51 6.51
N GLY A 231 18.15 -10.10 7.52
CA GLY A 231 17.59 -9.32 8.62
C GLY A 231 17.36 -7.86 8.23
N LEU A 232 16.64 -7.16 9.10
CA LEU A 232 16.36 -5.73 8.97
C LEU A 232 16.59 -5.02 10.30
N SER A 233 17.16 -3.82 10.25
CA SER A 233 17.13 -2.87 11.35
C SER A 233 16.32 -1.65 10.96
N VAL A 234 15.21 -1.43 11.65
CA VAL A 234 14.19 -0.40 11.34
C VAL A 234 14.02 0.52 12.54
N ASN A 235 14.18 1.83 12.33
CA ASN A 235 13.93 2.85 13.32
C ASN A 235 12.58 3.53 13.03
N LEU A 236 11.66 3.51 14.00
CA LEU A 236 10.32 4.04 13.88
C LEU A 236 10.17 5.48 14.40
N ASP A 237 11.22 6.09 14.95
CA ASP A 237 11.13 7.39 15.60
C ASP A 237 10.52 8.45 14.67
N ILE A 238 10.99 8.53 13.41
CA ILE A 238 10.50 9.50 12.45
C ILE A 238 9.02 9.29 12.07
N LEU A 239 8.53 8.06 12.14
CA LEU A 239 7.14 7.69 11.80
C LEU A 239 6.17 7.88 12.97
N THR A 240 6.71 8.09 14.18
CA THR A 240 5.92 8.22 15.42
C THR A 240 6.03 9.62 16.03
N LEU A 241 6.54 10.60 15.24
CA LEU A 241 6.52 12.00 15.65
C LEU A 241 5.07 12.52 15.65
N GLU A 242 4.72 13.22 16.72
CA GLU A 242 3.46 13.93 16.78
C GLU A 242 3.53 15.20 15.93
N GLY A 243 2.50 15.45 15.10
CA GLY A 243 2.35 16.72 14.42
C GLY A 243 2.11 17.88 15.42
N GLU A 244 2.26 19.13 14.97
CA GLU A 244 2.12 20.36 15.77
C GLU A 244 0.76 20.54 16.50
N HIS A 245 -0.19 19.63 16.33
CA HIS A 245 -1.54 19.68 16.89
C HIS A 245 -1.76 18.71 18.07
N ALA A 246 -0.71 18.21 18.69
CA ALA A 246 -0.83 17.44 19.91
C ALA A 246 -1.39 18.36 21.04
N SER A 247 -2.69 18.25 21.28
CA SER A 247 -3.32 19.02 22.35
C SER A 247 -2.81 18.56 23.70
N ASP A 248 -2.17 19.47 24.44
CA ASP A 248 -1.58 19.28 25.77
C ASP A 248 -2.68 19.29 26.86
N GLY A 249 -3.70 18.43 26.70
CA GLY A 249 -4.86 18.35 27.59
C GLY A 249 -4.79 17.22 28.64
N GLY A 250 -3.60 16.71 28.96
CA GLY A 250 -3.42 15.61 29.92
C GLY A 250 -3.42 16.05 31.38
N ASP A 251 -3.98 15.19 32.26
CA ASP A 251 -3.86 15.36 33.72
C ASP A 251 -2.41 15.12 34.16
N ALA A 252 -1.82 16.11 34.84
CA ALA A 252 -0.43 16.09 35.29
C ALA A 252 -0.04 14.86 36.17
N LYS A 253 -0.99 14.20 36.79
CA LYS A 253 -0.72 13.02 37.64
C LYS A 253 -0.50 11.73 36.85
N ASN A 254 -1.00 11.62 35.62
CA ASN A 254 -0.92 10.43 34.79
C ASN A 254 -0.13 10.68 33.48
N TRP A 255 0.56 11.80 33.37
CA TRP A 255 1.21 12.26 32.15
C TRP A 255 2.16 11.22 31.53
N THR A 256 3.02 10.57 32.31
CA THR A 256 3.98 9.57 31.80
C THR A 256 3.29 8.34 31.21
N THR A 257 2.18 7.87 31.84
CA THR A 257 1.39 6.75 31.33
C THR A 257 0.66 7.13 30.06
N GLN A 258 0.03 8.29 30.02
CA GLN A 258 -0.69 8.81 28.86
C GLN A 258 0.25 9.03 27.66
N VAL A 259 1.44 9.58 27.88
CA VAL A 259 2.47 9.73 26.82
C VAL A 259 2.92 8.37 26.29
N ALA A 260 3.14 7.39 27.18
CA ALA A 260 3.55 6.05 26.77
C ALA A 260 2.45 5.33 25.97
N GLU A 261 1.20 5.41 26.40
CA GLU A 261 0.04 4.83 25.70
C GLU A 261 -0.15 5.47 24.32
N ARG A 262 -0.07 6.79 24.24
CA ARG A 262 -0.15 7.55 22.98
C ARG A 262 0.97 7.18 22.01
N ARG A 263 2.20 7.05 22.49
CA ARG A 263 3.32 6.59 21.65
C ARG A 263 3.15 5.16 21.17
N ASN A 264 2.56 4.28 21.96
CA ASN A 264 2.24 2.92 21.55
C ASN A 264 1.15 2.92 20.46
N ASP A 265 0.10 3.72 20.62
CA ASP A 265 -0.94 3.89 19.58
C ASP A 265 -0.35 4.41 18.27
N LEU A 266 0.49 5.46 18.31
CA LEU A 266 1.18 5.98 17.13
C LEU A 266 2.06 4.92 16.46
N THR A 267 2.73 4.08 17.24
CA THR A 267 3.58 3.01 16.73
C THR A 267 2.74 1.94 16.01
N LEU A 268 1.64 1.51 16.62
CA LEU A 268 0.73 0.54 16.00
C LEU A 268 0.13 1.11 14.70
N ARG A 269 -0.31 2.36 14.73
CA ARG A 269 -0.82 3.04 13.53
C ARG A 269 0.23 3.15 12.44
N ALA A 270 1.46 3.54 12.75
CA ALA A 270 2.55 3.65 11.77
C ALA A 270 2.89 2.30 11.12
N LEU A 271 2.86 1.21 11.90
CA LEU A 271 3.20 -0.13 11.42
C LEU A 271 2.06 -0.80 10.64
N PHE A 272 0.80 -0.62 11.05
CA PHE A 272 -0.32 -1.43 10.58
C PHE A 272 -1.39 -0.66 9.80
N ASN A 273 -1.21 0.66 9.56
CA ASN A 273 -2.09 1.34 8.62
C ASN A 273 -1.84 0.83 7.20
N GLU A 274 -2.90 0.79 6.42
CA GLU A 274 -2.89 0.33 5.04
C GLU A 274 -3.09 1.48 4.05
N GLU A 275 -2.58 2.67 4.39
CA GLU A 275 -2.45 3.77 3.44
C GLU A 275 -1.58 3.35 2.25
N LEU A 276 -1.83 3.88 1.07
CA LEU A 276 -0.98 3.62 -0.09
C LEU A 276 0.46 4.09 0.13
N GLY A 277 1.38 3.42 -0.49
CA GLY A 277 2.80 3.75 -0.42
C GLY A 277 3.67 2.58 -0.82
N ALA A 278 4.96 2.71 -0.55
CA ALA A 278 5.93 1.64 -0.82
C ALA A 278 7.16 1.76 0.07
N VAL A 279 7.92 0.67 0.15
CA VAL A 279 9.28 0.67 0.64
C VAL A 279 10.22 0.40 -0.53
N ILE A 280 11.24 1.23 -0.67
CA ILE A 280 12.29 1.09 -1.68
C ILE A 280 13.64 0.89 -1.01
N GLN A 281 14.49 0.05 -1.60
CA GLN A 281 15.89 -0.10 -1.22
C GLN A 281 16.76 0.68 -2.21
N VAL A 282 17.68 1.49 -1.70
CA VAL A 282 18.61 2.30 -2.49
C VAL A 282 20.02 2.22 -1.93
N ARG A 283 21.05 2.48 -2.74
CA ARG A 283 22.42 2.58 -2.25
C ARG A 283 22.56 3.79 -1.32
N ALA A 284 23.27 3.61 -0.19
CA ALA A 284 23.41 4.64 0.82
C ALA A 284 24.05 5.92 0.26
N GLU A 285 24.98 5.78 -0.67
CA GLU A 285 25.63 6.91 -1.38
C GLU A 285 24.69 7.71 -2.28
N GLN A 286 23.64 7.07 -2.79
CA GLN A 286 22.64 7.68 -3.71
C GLN A 286 21.40 8.22 -2.99
N LYS A 287 21.28 8.02 -1.67
CA LYS A 287 20.07 8.38 -0.91
C LYS A 287 19.66 9.85 -1.07
N SER A 288 20.62 10.78 -1.12
CA SER A 288 20.33 12.20 -1.26
C SER A 288 19.78 12.55 -2.64
N GLU A 289 20.29 11.90 -3.67
CA GLU A 289 19.81 12.05 -5.05
C GLU A 289 18.38 11.49 -5.19
N VAL A 290 18.13 10.30 -4.65
CA VAL A 290 16.78 9.70 -4.62
C VAL A 290 15.79 10.59 -3.88
N MET A 291 16.18 11.12 -2.70
CA MET A 291 15.33 12.05 -1.94
C MET A 291 15.07 13.35 -2.69
N ASN A 292 16.01 13.84 -3.51
CA ASN A 292 15.78 15.00 -4.37
C ASN A 292 14.74 14.70 -5.46
N VAL A 293 14.83 13.54 -6.12
CA VAL A 293 13.82 13.11 -7.10
C VAL A 293 12.43 13.03 -6.43
N LEU A 294 12.33 12.43 -5.24
CA LEU A 294 11.06 12.37 -4.51
C LEU A 294 10.51 13.78 -4.18
N ARG A 295 11.36 14.75 -3.86
CA ARG A 295 10.94 16.15 -3.64
C ARG A 295 10.42 16.82 -4.92
N GLU A 296 11.04 16.56 -6.08
CA GLU A 296 10.57 17.08 -7.37
C GLU A 296 9.14 16.63 -7.69
N TYR A 297 8.74 15.46 -7.22
CA TYR A 297 7.38 14.91 -7.34
C TYR A 297 6.49 15.18 -6.12
N ASN A 298 6.85 16.16 -5.27
CA ASN A 298 6.10 16.55 -4.06
C ASN A 298 5.98 15.44 -2.99
N LEU A 299 6.89 14.46 -2.98
CA LEU A 299 6.87 13.33 -2.05
C LEU A 299 7.90 13.46 -0.93
N GLY A 300 8.71 14.52 -0.90
CA GLY A 300 9.80 14.66 0.07
C GLY A 300 9.33 14.66 1.52
N ALA A 301 8.18 15.31 1.81
CA ALA A 301 7.63 15.40 3.17
C ALA A 301 7.03 14.07 3.68
N CYS A 302 6.71 13.14 2.79
CA CYS A 302 6.14 11.84 3.12
C CYS A 302 7.06 10.66 2.79
N SER A 303 8.35 10.93 2.58
CA SER A 303 9.38 9.91 2.30
C SER A 303 10.45 9.95 3.38
N HIS A 304 10.66 8.83 4.05
CA HIS A 304 11.51 8.75 5.22
C HIS A 304 12.49 7.59 5.13
N ILE A 305 13.77 7.84 5.46
CA ILE A 305 14.75 6.76 5.65
C ILE A 305 14.42 6.08 6.97
N ILE A 306 14.07 4.81 6.92
CA ILE A 306 13.55 4.07 8.08
C ILE A 306 14.48 2.97 8.57
N GLY A 307 15.47 2.55 7.79
CA GLY A 307 16.33 1.43 8.19
C GLY A 307 17.24 0.94 7.09
N LYS A 308 17.75 -0.28 7.30
CA LYS A 308 18.65 -0.95 6.38
C LYS A 308 18.59 -2.48 6.56
N PRO A 309 18.97 -3.27 5.55
CA PRO A 309 19.28 -4.68 5.73
C PRO A 309 20.46 -4.88 6.67
N ILE A 310 20.48 -5.99 7.40
CA ILE A 310 21.57 -6.40 8.31
C ILE A 310 21.93 -7.87 8.08
N ASP A 311 23.17 -8.24 8.40
CA ASP A 311 23.74 -9.56 8.14
C ASP A 311 23.38 -10.62 9.20
N ASN A 312 22.22 -10.49 9.82
CA ASN A 312 21.69 -11.49 10.73
C ASN A 312 20.24 -11.84 10.34
N ASP A 313 19.70 -12.88 10.96
CA ASP A 313 18.35 -13.36 10.65
C ASP A 313 17.26 -12.68 11.49
N MET A 314 17.50 -11.46 11.98
CA MET A 314 16.58 -10.74 12.86
C MET A 314 15.92 -9.59 12.14
N ILE A 315 14.62 -9.40 12.36
CA ILE A 315 13.89 -8.20 11.95
C ILE A 315 13.72 -7.32 13.19
N GLU A 316 14.55 -6.29 13.30
CA GLU A 316 14.62 -5.44 14.48
C GLU A 316 13.84 -4.14 14.26
N PHE A 317 12.80 -3.92 15.06
CA PHE A 317 12.11 -2.64 15.14
C PHE A 317 12.52 -1.92 16.41
N THR A 318 13.03 -0.71 16.25
CA THR A 318 13.47 0.15 17.36
C THR A 318 12.66 1.43 17.44
N ARG A 319 12.43 1.90 18.65
CA ARG A 319 11.85 3.21 18.97
C ARG A 319 12.52 3.73 20.25
N ASP A 320 12.89 5.02 20.27
CA ASP A 320 13.59 5.64 21.41
C ASP A 320 14.86 4.85 21.80
N ALA A 321 15.62 4.40 20.79
CA ALA A 321 16.82 3.58 20.95
C ALA A 321 16.61 2.24 21.68
N LYS A 322 15.39 1.74 21.77
CA LYS A 322 15.05 0.44 22.36
C LYS A 322 14.40 -0.46 21.34
N ALA A 323 14.79 -1.73 21.33
CA ALA A 323 14.09 -2.74 20.54
C ALA A 323 12.67 -2.92 21.11
N ILE A 324 11.65 -2.79 20.28
CA ILE A 324 10.26 -3.02 20.62
C ILE A 324 9.74 -4.36 20.11
N TYR A 325 10.37 -4.88 19.05
CA TYR A 325 10.06 -6.17 18.47
C TYR A 325 11.29 -6.69 17.70
N SER A 326 11.64 -7.94 17.88
CA SER A 326 12.85 -8.51 17.25
C SER A 326 12.66 -10.02 16.98
N PRO A 327 11.82 -10.41 16.01
CA PRO A 327 11.67 -11.80 15.59
C PRO A 327 12.78 -12.23 14.63
N VAL A 328 12.92 -13.54 14.45
CA VAL A 328 13.77 -14.13 13.39
C VAL A 328 13.10 -13.89 12.03
N SER A 329 13.89 -13.53 11.01
CA SER A 329 13.38 -13.18 9.68
C SER A 329 12.81 -14.36 8.91
N TYR A 330 13.21 -15.60 9.24
CA TYR A 330 12.65 -16.82 8.65
C TYR A 330 12.69 -17.97 9.65
N THR A 331 11.82 -18.95 9.44
CA THR A 331 11.86 -20.23 10.14
C THR A 331 12.38 -21.30 9.16
N HIS A 332 13.28 -22.13 9.64
CA HIS A 332 13.81 -23.27 8.87
C HIS A 332 12.74 -24.32 8.57
#